data_e1849f85de8d017a032a228bf999b679
#
_entry.id   e1849f85de8d017a032a228bf999b679
#
_cell.length_a   1.000
_cell.length_b   1.000
_cell.length_c   1.000
_cell.angle_alpha   90.00
_cell.angle_beta   90.00
_cell.angle_gamma   90.00
#
_symmetry.space_group_name_H-M   'P 1'
#
loop_
_entity.id
_entity.type
_entity.pdbx_description
1 polymer ?
#
loop_
_entity_poly.entity_id
_entity_poly.type
_entity_poly.pdbx_seq_one_letter_code
_entity_poly.pdbx_strand_id
1 'polypeptide(L)'
;MKVLMFGWEYPPHVFGGLATANFGISEGLHVQGDIETTLCLPRPFGDEDKTFTNIVAMNCVPIVYRNIDDGYLRNRLGNIMDADLYYRLRNNIYADFSNMNVNDIGSMEFAGGYPPNLTEEINNYSIIAGVVARAMDYDII
;
A
#
# COMPACT_ATOMS: atom_id res chain seq x y z
N MET A 1 -12.93 -3.91 15.50
CA MET A 1 -11.46 -3.88 15.54
C MET A 1 -10.96 -3.77 14.10
N LYS A 2 -10.01 -2.87 13.83
CA LYS A 2 -9.43 -2.65 12.50
C LYS A 2 -8.05 -3.27 12.43
N VAL A 3 -7.83 -4.12 11.43
CA VAL A 3 -6.56 -4.82 11.21
C VAL A 3 -5.98 -4.37 9.87
N LEU A 4 -4.76 -3.84 9.89
CA LEU A 4 -3.99 -3.50 8.71
C LEU A 4 -3.03 -4.64 8.39
N MET A 5 -3.09 -5.15 7.17
CA MET A 5 -2.27 -6.25 6.70
C MET A 5 -1.40 -5.80 5.51
N PHE A 6 -0.17 -6.27 5.46
CA PHE A 6 0.71 -6.09 4.32
C PHE A 6 0.94 -7.44 3.66
N GLY A 7 0.50 -7.56 2.40
CA GLY A 7 0.64 -8.75 1.60
C GLY A 7 1.36 -8.50 0.29
N TRP A 8 1.59 -9.54 -0.49
CA TRP A 8 2.22 -9.44 -1.79
C TRP A 8 1.28 -9.81 -2.94
N GLU A 9 0.39 -10.75 -2.67
CA GLU A 9 -0.56 -11.31 -3.63
C GLU A 9 -1.87 -11.69 -2.96
N TYR A 10 -2.95 -11.73 -3.74
CA TYR A 10 -4.29 -12.08 -3.27
C TYR A 10 -5.10 -12.71 -4.42
N PRO A 11 -6.02 -13.66 -4.16
CA PRO A 11 -6.85 -14.23 -5.21
C PRO A 11 -7.66 -13.19 -6.01
N PRO A 12 -7.86 -13.41 -7.34
CA PRO A 12 -7.57 -14.63 -8.10
C PRO A 12 -6.10 -14.79 -8.55
N HIS A 13 -5.25 -13.79 -8.30
CA HIS A 13 -3.84 -13.79 -8.71
C HIS A 13 -2.98 -14.51 -7.67
N VAL A 14 -2.70 -15.79 -7.95
CA VAL A 14 -1.94 -16.67 -7.06
C VAL A 14 -0.61 -17.02 -7.74
N PHE A 15 0.47 -16.39 -7.30
CA PHE A 15 1.83 -16.66 -7.78
C PHE A 15 2.58 -17.60 -6.83
N GLY A 16 2.11 -17.70 -5.57
CA GLY A 16 2.68 -18.55 -4.54
C GLY A 16 1.72 -18.79 -3.38
N GLY A 17 2.25 -19.27 -2.27
CA GLY A 17 1.46 -19.59 -1.08
C GLY A 17 0.89 -18.39 -0.32
N LEU A 18 1.46 -17.19 -0.54
CA LEU A 18 1.06 -15.99 0.18
C LEU A 18 -0.37 -15.55 -0.16
N ALA A 19 -0.82 -15.72 -1.42
CA ALA A 19 -2.18 -15.38 -1.80
C ALA A 19 -3.21 -16.19 -1.01
N THR A 20 -3.00 -17.50 -0.93
CA THR A 20 -3.87 -18.41 -0.17
C THR A 20 -3.83 -18.11 1.33
N ALA A 21 -2.64 -17.81 1.88
CA ALA A 21 -2.49 -17.44 3.28
C ALA A 21 -3.22 -16.13 3.61
N ASN A 22 -3.03 -15.10 2.79
CA ASN A 22 -3.71 -13.81 2.96
C ASN A 22 -5.22 -13.95 2.88
N PHE A 23 -5.71 -14.75 1.93
CA PHE A 23 -7.15 -15.02 1.81
C PHE A 23 -7.70 -15.73 3.05
N GLY A 24 -7.05 -16.84 3.49
CA GLY A 24 -7.50 -17.60 4.66
C GLY A 24 -7.46 -16.78 5.96
N ILE A 25 -6.45 -15.89 6.13
CA ILE A 25 -6.40 -14.98 7.27
C ILE A 25 -7.55 -13.97 7.20
N SER A 26 -7.79 -13.36 6.04
CA SER A 26 -8.88 -12.39 5.85
C SER A 26 -10.25 -13.03 6.11
N GLU A 27 -10.49 -14.23 5.58
CA GLU A 27 -11.71 -15.01 5.82
C GLU A 27 -11.87 -15.35 7.30
N GLY A 28 -10.81 -15.87 7.94
CA GLY A 28 -10.83 -16.24 9.36
C GLY A 28 -11.12 -15.06 10.28
N LEU A 29 -10.53 -13.88 10.00
CA LEU A 29 -10.81 -12.66 10.74
C LEU A 29 -12.23 -12.15 10.51
N HIS A 30 -12.70 -12.21 9.26
CA HIS A 30 -14.07 -11.80 8.92
C HIS A 30 -15.13 -12.67 9.65
N VAL A 31 -14.92 -13.98 9.70
CA VAL A 31 -15.83 -14.93 10.39
C VAL A 31 -15.87 -14.70 11.90
N GLN A 32 -14.82 -14.17 12.52
CA GLN A 32 -14.82 -13.82 13.95
C GLN A 32 -15.84 -12.72 14.29
N GLY A 33 -16.30 -11.95 13.29
CA GLY A 33 -17.18 -10.81 13.47
C GLY A 33 -16.48 -9.59 14.08
N ASP A 34 -17.03 -8.41 13.85
CA ASP A 34 -16.53 -7.12 14.37
C ASP A 34 -15.05 -6.80 14.04
N ILE A 35 -14.46 -7.49 13.05
CA ILE A 35 -13.11 -7.24 12.57
C ILE A 35 -13.17 -6.75 11.12
N GLU A 36 -12.69 -5.55 10.91
CA GLU A 36 -12.50 -4.96 9.59
C GLU A 36 -11.03 -5.12 9.20
N THR A 37 -10.78 -5.81 8.09
CA THR A 37 -9.43 -6.00 7.56
C THR A 37 -9.17 -5.11 6.35
N THR A 38 -7.97 -4.57 6.28
CA THR A 38 -7.47 -3.86 5.11
C THR A 38 -6.13 -4.47 4.70
N LEU A 39 -6.07 -5.00 3.49
CA LEU A 39 -4.88 -5.61 2.92
C LEU A 39 -4.22 -4.65 1.92
N CYS A 40 -2.98 -4.31 2.18
CA CYS A 40 -2.15 -3.54 1.27
C CYS A 40 -1.40 -4.48 0.33
N LEU A 41 -1.52 -4.26 -0.98
CA LEU A 41 -0.83 -5.03 -2.02
C LEU A 41 0.07 -4.12 -2.85
N PRO A 42 1.26 -4.56 -3.28
CA PRO A 42 2.14 -3.76 -4.13
C PRO A 42 1.43 -3.28 -5.39
N ARG A 43 0.80 -4.22 -6.10
CA ARG A 43 0.04 -3.95 -7.32
C ARG A 43 -1.14 -4.90 -7.43
N PRO A 44 -2.33 -4.52 -6.98
CA PRO A 44 -3.54 -5.25 -7.30
C PRO A 44 -3.89 -5.07 -8.79
N PHE A 45 -4.59 -6.04 -9.35
CA PHE A 45 -5.02 -6.07 -10.75
C PHE A 45 -6.42 -5.47 -10.94
N GLY A 46 -7.17 -5.31 -9.84
CA GLY A 46 -8.48 -4.69 -9.82
C GLY A 46 -9.66 -5.66 -9.77
N ASP A 47 -9.40 -6.95 -9.92
CA ASP A 47 -10.37 -8.05 -9.89
C ASP A 47 -10.23 -8.96 -8.65
N GLU A 48 -9.42 -8.53 -7.66
CA GLU A 48 -9.27 -9.25 -6.39
C GLU A 48 -10.61 -9.39 -5.65
N ASP A 49 -10.77 -10.53 -5.00
CA ASP A 49 -11.95 -10.80 -4.17
C ASP A 49 -11.94 -9.91 -2.92
N LYS A 50 -12.90 -9.01 -2.82
CA LYS A 50 -13.06 -8.06 -1.70
C LYS A 50 -14.10 -8.51 -0.67
N THR A 51 -14.51 -9.77 -0.70
CA THR A 51 -15.55 -10.29 0.19
C THR A 51 -15.14 -10.19 1.66
N PHE A 52 -13.88 -10.44 1.97
CA PHE A 52 -13.40 -10.55 3.35
C PHE A 52 -12.43 -9.43 3.77
N THR A 53 -11.95 -8.60 2.84
CA THR A 53 -10.98 -7.55 3.14
C THR A 53 -11.09 -6.38 2.19
N ASN A 54 -10.81 -5.18 2.67
CA ASN A 54 -10.56 -4.02 1.82
C ASN A 54 -9.15 -4.12 1.23
N ILE A 55 -8.97 -3.70 -0.01
CA ILE A 55 -7.66 -3.74 -0.69
C ILE A 55 -7.17 -2.33 -0.98
N VAL A 56 -5.94 -2.06 -0.56
CA VAL A 56 -5.21 -0.82 -0.86
C VAL A 56 -4.10 -1.11 -1.88
N ALA A 57 -4.15 -0.39 -3.00
CA ALA A 57 -3.15 -0.46 -4.05
C ALA A 57 -1.95 0.42 -3.71
N MET A 58 -0.81 -0.19 -3.37
CA MET A 58 0.39 0.55 -2.96
C MET A 58 1.05 1.28 -4.13
N ASN A 59 0.90 0.77 -5.36
CA ASN A 59 1.32 1.46 -6.58
C ASN A 59 0.51 2.74 -6.90
N CYS A 60 -0.61 2.95 -6.21
CA CYS A 60 -1.43 4.16 -6.32
C CYS A 60 -1.15 5.16 -5.20
N VAL A 61 -0.33 4.81 -4.21
CA VAL A 61 0.02 5.72 -3.11
C VAL A 61 0.89 6.86 -3.64
N PRO A 62 0.47 8.11 -3.43
CA PRO A 62 1.21 9.27 -3.91
C PRO A 62 2.55 9.43 -3.19
N ILE A 63 3.63 9.73 -3.93
CA ILE A 63 4.99 9.94 -3.40
C ILE A 63 5.57 11.25 -3.94
N VAL A 64 6.21 12.05 -3.08
CA VAL A 64 6.89 13.30 -3.49
C VAL A 64 8.34 13.01 -3.82
N TYR A 65 8.75 13.40 -5.03
CA TYR A 65 10.16 13.42 -5.37
C TYR A 65 10.82 14.63 -4.70
N ARG A 66 11.57 14.40 -3.64
CA ARG A 66 12.55 15.38 -3.20
C ARG A 66 13.89 15.06 -3.87
N ASN A 67 14.51 16.03 -4.48
CA ASN A 67 15.93 15.95 -4.80
C ASN A 67 16.69 15.98 -3.48
N ILE A 68 16.95 14.83 -2.91
CA ILE A 68 17.89 14.67 -1.84
C ILE A 68 19.19 14.24 -2.51
N ASP A 69 20.23 15.06 -2.39
CA ASP A 69 21.53 14.87 -3.03
C ASP A 69 22.28 13.60 -2.62
N ASP A 70 21.79 12.87 -1.63
CA ASP A 70 22.43 11.68 -1.08
C ASP A 70 21.78 10.36 -1.52
N GLY A 71 21.02 10.35 -2.57
CA GLY A 71 20.44 9.14 -3.17
C GLY A 71 19.43 8.39 -2.30
N TYR A 72 19.16 8.89 -1.12
CA TYR A 72 18.24 8.31 -0.19
C TYR A 72 16.82 8.75 -0.51
N LEU A 73 16.04 7.81 -1.04
CA LEU A 73 14.60 7.90 -1.07
C LEU A 73 14.08 9.11 -1.84
N ARG A 74 14.09 8.98 -3.12
CA ARG A 74 13.14 9.75 -3.93
C ARG A 74 11.74 9.35 -3.51
N ASN A 75 11.26 10.00 -2.50
CA ASN A 75 9.89 9.85 -2.09
C ASN A 75 8.99 10.30 -3.24
N ARG A 76 8.23 9.41 -3.76
CA ARG A 76 7.27 9.64 -4.81
C ARG A 76 5.89 9.53 -4.23
N LEU A 77 5.03 10.43 -4.54
CA LEU A 77 3.62 10.32 -4.20
C LEU A 77 2.81 10.19 -5.48
N GLY A 78 2.07 9.14 -5.69
CA GLY A 78 1.25 8.90 -6.86
C GLY A 78 -0.23 9.18 -6.62
N ASN A 79 -1.05 8.87 -7.55
CA ASN A 79 -2.50 8.98 -7.39
C ASN A 79 -3.01 7.88 -6.46
N ILE A 80 -3.77 8.24 -5.44
CA ILE A 80 -4.48 7.30 -4.60
C ILE A 80 -5.88 7.03 -5.13
N MET A 81 -6.33 5.79 -4.94
CA MET A 81 -7.71 5.41 -5.28
C MET A 81 -8.72 5.97 -4.29
N ASP A 82 -8.29 6.31 -3.07
CA ASP A 82 -9.09 6.89 -2.01
C ASP A 82 -8.60 8.32 -1.68
N ALA A 83 -9.48 9.29 -1.91
CA ALA A 83 -9.17 10.70 -1.65
C ALA A 83 -8.95 10.99 -0.15
N ASP A 84 -9.61 10.26 0.75
CA ASP A 84 -9.43 10.43 2.20
C ASP A 84 -8.03 9.98 2.62
N LEU A 85 -7.56 8.85 2.12
CA LEU A 85 -6.20 8.38 2.35
C LEU A 85 -5.16 9.39 1.81
N TYR A 86 -5.42 9.99 0.62
CA TYR A 86 -4.57 11.06 0.08
C TYR A 86 -4.45 12.24 1.05
N TYR A 87 -5.57 12.74 1.56
CA TYR A 87 -5.57 13.86 2.48
C TYR A 87 -4.90 13.53 3.81
N ARG A 88 -5.05 12.31 4.32
CA ARG A 88 -4.37 11.84 5.54
C ARG A 88 -2.85 11.75 5.34
N LEU A 89 -2.41 11.16 4.24
CA LEU A 89 -1.00 11.12 3.85
C LEU A 89 -0.42 12.53 3.74
N ARG A 90 -1.12 13.41 3.04
CA ARG A 90 -0.73 14.80 2.87
C ARG A 90 -0.58 15.52 4.21
N ASN A 91 -1.54 15.37 5.12
CA ASN A 91 -1.56 16.12 6.36
C ASN A 91 -0.61 15.56 7.43
N ASN A 92 -0.43 14.24 7.48
CA ASN A 92 0.35 13.60 8.55
C ASN A 92 1.85 13.49 8.23
N ILE A 93 2.23 13.42 6.96
CA ILE A 93 3.62 13.15 6.58
C ILE A 93 4.34 14.38 6.07
N TYR A 94 3.60 15.31 5.46
CA TYR A 94 4.17 16.48 4.82
C TYR A 94 3.32 17.73 5.08
N ALA A 95 3.53 18.35 6.22
CA ALA A 95 2.88 19.62 6.58
C ALA A 95 3.16 20.75 5.56
N ASP A 96 4.17 20.59 4.70
CA ASP A 96 4.64 21.58 3.73
C ASP A 96 4.26 21.32 2.26
N PHE A 97 3.23 20.54 1.99
CA PHE A 97 2.77 20.30 0.61
C PHE A 97 2.32 21.56 -0.15
N SER A 98 2.00 22.64 0.57
CA SER A 98 1.56 23.91 -0.04
C SER A 98 2.58 24.54 -0.97
N ASN A 99 3.86 24.17 -0.85
CA ASN A 99 4.98 24.70 -1.63
C ASN A 99 5.52 23.73 -2.70
N MET A 100 4.85 22.57 -2.91
CA MET A 100 5.32 21.58 -3.87
C MET A 100 4.75 21.80 -5.26
N ASN A 101 5.63 21.70 -6.25
CA ASN A 101 5.23 21.70 -7.64
C ASN A 101 4.57 20.34 -7.97
N VAL A 102 3.45 20.35 -8.68
CA VAL A 102 2.71 19.14 -9.09
C VAL A 102 3.60 18.15 -9.88
N ASN A 103 4.65 18.63 -10.53
CA ASN A 103 5.61 17.82 -11.28
C ASN A 103 6.52 16.94 -10.39
N ASP A 104 6.53 17.18 -9.08
CA ASP A 104 7.33 16.41 -8.12
C ASP A 104 6.55 15.24 -7.52
N ILE A 105 5.32 15.01 -7.98
CA ILE A 105 4.43 13.95 -7.50
C ILE A 105 4.42 12.79 -8.50
N GLY A 106 4.65 11.58 -8.01
CA GLY A 106 4.62 10.36 -8.81
C GLY A 106 4.07 9.17 -8.02
N SER A 107 4.28 7.97 -8.51
CA SER A 107 3.97 6.71 -7.82
C SER A 107 5.09 5.70 -8.06
N MET A 108 5.21 4.70 -7.17
CA MET A 108 6.10 3.56 -7.43
C MET A 108 5.39 2.53 -8.29
N GLU A 109 6.11 1.98 -9.24
CA GLU A 109 5.63 0.87 -10.04
C GLU A 109 6.08 -0.46 -9.42
N PHE A 110 5.21 -1.45 -9.48
CA PHE A 110 5.48 -2.83 -9.07
C PHE A 110 5.05 -3.77 -10.18
N ALA A 111 5.76 -4.89 -10.32
CA ALA A 111 5.45 -5.90 -11.33
C ALA A 111 4.14 -6.66 -11.04
N GLY A 112 3.78 -6.78 -9.76
CA GLY A 112 2.59 -7.51 -9.32
C GLY A 112 2.78 -9.03 -9.22
N GLY A 113 4.03 -9.49 -9.14
CA GLY A 113 4.41 -10.90 -8.98
C GLY A 113 5.82 -11.00 -8.40
N TYR A 114 6.58 -12.00 -8.81
CA TYR A 114 7.97 -12.22 -8.37
C TYR A 114 8.97 -11.91 -9.50
N PRO A 115 9.29 -10.63 -9.74
CA PRO A 115 10.21 -10.23 -10.80
C PRO A 115 11.68 -10.51 -10.43
N PRO A 116 12.60 -10.44 -11.39
CA PRO A 116 14.04 -10.63 -11.13
C PRO A 116 14.62 -9.62 -10.14
N ASN A 117 14.06 -8.41 -10.06
CA ASN A 117 14.44 -7.33 -9.15
C ASN A 117 13.60 -7.32 -7.85
N LEU A 118 13.12 -8.46 -7.39
CA LEU A 118 12.22 -8.59 -6.24
C LEU A 118 12.73 -7.87 -4.99
N THR A 119 14.04 -7.93 -4.72
CA THR A 119 14.63 -7.25 -3.55
C THR A 119 14.44 -5.74 -3.61
N GLU A 120 14.55 -5.13 -4.78
CA GLU A 120 14.28 -3.70 -4.97
C GLU A 120 12.80 -3.38 -4.76
N GLU A 121 11.91 -4.20 -5.30
CA GLU A 121 10.47 -4.02 -5.09
C GLU A 121 10.07 -4.18 -3.63
N ILE A 122 10.66 -5.13 -2.89
CA ILE A 122 10.42 -5.29 -1.44
C ILE A 122 10.88 -4.03 -0.69
N ASN A 123 12.04 -3.47 -1.01
CA ASN A 123 12.52 -2.23 -0.40
C ASN A 123 11.56 -1.06 -0.68
N ASN A 124 11.15 -0.90 -1.92
CA ASN A 124 10.20 0.13 -2.33
C ASN A 124 8.84 -0.05 -1.62
N TYR A 125 8.36 -1.29 -1.55
CA TYR A 125 7.13 -1.63 -0.85
C TYR A 125 7.21 -1.29 0.65
N SER A 126 8.32 -1.61 1.30
CA SER A 126 8.52 -1.34 2.74
C SER A 126 8.46 0.16 3.06
N ILE A 127 8.96 1.00 2.17
CA ILE A 127 8.90 2.46 2.30
C ILE A 127 7.46 2.95 2.27
N ILE A 128 6.70 2.52 1.25
CA ILE A 128 5.29 2.90 1.11
C ILE A 128 4.46 2.32 2.26
N ALA A 129 4.74 1.09 2.68
CA ALA A 129 4.08 0.47 3.81
C ALA A 129 4.22 1.32 5.09
N GLY A 130 5.42 1.84 5.36
CA GLY A 130 5.63 2.76 6.47
C GLY A 130 4.89 4.09 6.34
N VAL A 131 4.66 4.57 5.12
CA VAL A 131 3.85 5.76 4.82
C VAL A 131 2.38 5.49 5.12
N VAL A 132 1.85 4.42 4.56
CA VAL A 132 0.45 4.02 4.71
C VAL A 132 0.10 3.69 6.16
N ALA A 133 0.97 2.94 6.87
CA ALA A 133 0.78 2.61 8.27
C ALA A 133 0.65 3.84 9.17
N ARG A 134 1.37 4.93 8.87
CA ARG A 134 1.23 6.19 9.64
C ARG A 134 -0.02 6.99 9.30
N ALA A 135 -0.62 6.77 8.16
CA ALA A 135 -1.77 7.53 7.67
C ALA A 135 -3.11 6.86 7.94
N MET A 136 -3.12 5.55 8.08
CA MET A 136 -4.34 4.78 8.31
C MET A 136 -4.63 4.63 9.80
N ASP A 137 -5.93 4.55 10.10
CA ASP A 137 -6.44 4.25 11.43
C ASP A 137 -6.64 2.72 11.57
N TYR A 138 -5.90 2.10 12.47
CA TYR A 138 -5.96 0.67 12.77
C TYR A 138 -5.63 0.39 14.23
N ASP A 139 -6.12 -0.75 14.71
CA ASP A 139 -5.85 -1.24 16.07
C ASP A 139 -4.66 -2.21 16.10
N ILE A 140 -4.49 -2.99 15.01
CA ILE A 140 -3.44 -4.01 14.86
C ILE A 140 -2.84 -3.95 13.45
N ILE A 141 -1.53 -4.20 13.35
CA ILE A 141 -0.78 -4.33 12.12
C ILE A 141 -0.10 -5.71 12.06
#